data_a847dc322ffc881e3d5846b8ddc60bbc
#
_entry.id   a847dc322ffc881e3d5846b8ddc60bbc
#
_cell.length_a   1.000
_cell.length_b   1.000
_cell.length_c   1.000
_cell.angle_alpha   90.00
_cell.angle_beta   90.00
_cell.angle_gamma   90.00
#
_symmetry.space_group_name_H-M   'P 1'
#
loop_
_entity.id
_entity.type
_entity.pdbx_description
1 polymer ?
#
loop_
_entity_poly.entity_id
_entity_poly.type
_entity_poly.pdbx_seq_one_letter_code
_entity_poly.pdbx_strand_id
1 'polypeptide(L)'
;MTADTPTFARREIVGAAKEIEKRVRAEIPELVVLGKPLVSVVAFGSAGRVNIYDVGDQMSRRGWHLNAIGGEIPAFHIACTRLTVPVVGRFIDDLKASVADSHTKPSKSGAMATVYGLHTTTPVAPMLLREMASRYIDTMYKVD
;
A
#
# COMPACT_ATOMS: atom_id res chain seq x y z
N MET A 1 9.35 -31.97 9.71
CA MET A 1 10.58 -31.32 10.06
C MET A 1 10.39 -29.84 10.27
N THR A 2 10.66 -29.44 11.46
CA THR A 2 10.31 -28.10 11.91
C THR A 2 11.39 -27.05 11.71
N ALA A 3 12.63 -27.46 11.44
CA ALA A 3 13.75 -26.53 11.34
C ALA A 3 13.65 -25.52 10.20
N ASP A 4 13.01 -25.91 9.09
CA ASP A 4 12.88 -25.05 7.90
C ASP A 4 11.57 -24.26 7.85
N THR A 5 10.63 -24.54 8.77
CA THR A 5 9.30 -23.94 8.74
C THR A 5 9.34 -22.41 8.85
N PRO A 6 10.10 -21.77 9.75
CA PRO A 6 10.16 -20.30 9.81
C PRO A 6 10.78 -19.68 8.56
N THR A 7 11.83 -20.30 7.99
CA THR A 7 12.48 -19.82 6.78
C THR A 7 11.55 -19.95 5.57
N PHE A 8 10.84 -21.08 5.47
CA PHE A 8 9.89 -21.32 4.40
C PHE A 8 8.74 -20.31 4.47
N ALA A 9 8.16 -20.11 5.65
CA ALA A 9 7.11 -19.12 5.85
C ALA A 9 7.57 -17.71 5.49
N ARG A 10 8.80 -17.35 5.85
CA ARG A 10 9.39 -16.07 5.49
C ARG A 10 9.49 -15.89 3.98
N ARG A 11 9.95 -16.91 3.27
CA ARG A 11 10.05 -16.88 1.80
C ARG A 11 8.68 -16.67 1.14
N GLU A 12 7.66 -17.35 1.64
CA GLU A 12 6.30 -17.20 1.14
C GLU A 12 5.78 -15.78 1.38
N ILE A 13 6.00 -15.24 2.57
CA ILE A 13 5.56 -13.89 2.94
C ILE A 13 6.27 -12.84 2.09
N VAL A 14 7.58 -12.95 1.92
CA VAL A 14 8.36 -12.06 1.05
C VAL A 14 7.90 -12.19 -0.40
N GLY A 15 7.62 -13.42 -0.84
CA GLY A 15 7.09 -13.69 -2.17
C GLY A 15 5.74 -13.03 -2.39
N ALA A 16 4.85 -13.06 -1.40
CA ALA A 16 3.57 -12.39 -1.46
C ALA A 16 3.74 -10.86 -1.60
N ALA A 17 4.63 -10.27 -0.83
CA ALA A 17 4.91 -8.82 -0.91
C ALA A 17 5.45 -8.44 -2.31
N LYS A 18 6.36 -9.22 -2.85
CA LYS A 18 6.91 -9.00 -4.19
C LYS A 18 5.85 -9.16 -5.27
N GLU A 19 4.96 -10.12 -5.13
CA GLU A 19 3.87 -10.34 -6.08
C GLU A 19 2.89 -9.17 -6.06
N ILE A 20 2.55 -8.66 -4.88
CA ILE A 20 1.70 -7.48 -4.74
C ILE A 20 2.36 -6.29 -5.44
N GLU A 21 3.64 -6.02 -5.16
CA GLU A 21 4.38 -4.94 -5.82
C GLU A 21 4.33 -5.06 -7.34
N LYS A 22 4.67 -6.24 -7.86
CA LYS A 22 4.70 -6.52 -9.28
C LYS A 22 3.34 -6.27 -9.94
N ARG A 23 2.28 -6.79 -9.35
CA ARG A 23 0.94 -6.66 -9.89
C ARG A 23 0.40 -5.24 -9.82
N VAL A 24 0.69 -4.52 -8.74
CA VAL A 24 0.28 -3.12 -8.63
C VAL A 24 0.98 -2.29 -9.70
N ARG A 25 2.28 -2.46 -9.88
CA ARG A 25 3.02 -1.75 -10.92
C ARG A 25 2.51 -2.04 -12.33
N ALA A 26 2.09 -3.28 -12.57
CA ALA A 26 1.63 -3.72 -13.89
C ALA A 26 0.16 -3.39 -14.17
N GLU A 27 -0.69 -3.43 -13.14
CA GLU A 27 -2.15 -3.48 -13.32
C GLU A 27 -2.88 -2.25 -12.76
N ILE A 28 -2.25 -1.47 -11.87
CA ILE A 28 -2.93 -0.33 -11.22
C ILE A 28 -2.09 0.94 -11.40
N PRO A 29 -2.23 1.62 -12.56
CA PRO A 29 -1.41 2.81 -12.84
C PRO A 29 -1.74 4.01 -11.94
N GLU A 30 -2.88 4.02 -11.28
CA GLU A 30 -3.28 5.09 -10.36
C GLU A 30 -2.51 5.08 -9.05
N LEU A 31 -1.82 3.97 -8.75
CA LEU A 31 -1.04 3.80 -7.53
C LEU A 31 0.45 3.71 -7.85
N VAL A 32 1.26 4.14 -6.89
CA VAL A 32 2.70 3.91 -6.91
C VAL A 32 3.07 3.08 -5.70
N VAL A 33 3.99 2.15 -5.90
CA VAL A 33 4.61 1.41 -4.79
C VAL A 33 5.79 2.24 -4.30
N LEU A 34 5.77 2.55 -3.01
CA LEU A 34 6.75 3.43 -2.41
C LEU A 34 7.97 2.64 -1.95
N GLY A 35 9.12 3.01 -2.49
CA GLY A 35 10.38 2.34 -2.17
C GLY A 35 10.43 0.91 -2.70
N LYS A 36 11.37 0.15 -2.17
CA LYS A 36 11.42 -1.30 -2.38
C LYS A 36 10.80 -1.97 -1.17
N PRO A 37 9.90 -2.94 -1.35
CA PRO A 37 9.36 -3.66 -0.22
C PRO A 37 10.48 -4.27 0.60
N LEU A 38 10.55 -3.88 1.85
CA LEU A 38 11.49 -4.46 2.79
C LEU A 38 10.78 -5.64 3.44
N VAL A 39 11.28 -6.84 3.13
CA VAL A 39 10.81 -8.09 3.71
C VAL A 39 9.33 -8.34 3.43
N SER A 40 8.42 -7.78 4.20
CA SER A 40 7.00 -8.13 4.17
C SER A 40 6.05 -6.95 4.13
N VAL A 41 6.56 -5.73 4.01
CA VAL A 41 5.74 -4.52 4.02
C VAL A 41 5.73 -3.88 2.65
N VAL A 42 4.55 -3.56 2.14
CA VAL A 42 4.38 -2.84 0.87
C VAL A 42 3.61 -1.57 1.15
N ALA A 43 4.16 -0.44 0.75
CA ALA A 43 3.53 0.86 0.90
C ALA A 43 3.09 1.41 -0.45
N PHE A 44 1.96 2.11 -0.45
CA PHE A 44 1.33 2.62 -1.65
C PHE A 44 1.03 4.11 -1.50
N GLY A 45 1.28 4.84 -2.55
CA GLY A 45 0.87 6.23 -2.70
C GLY A 45 0.06 6.42 -3.96
N SER A 46 -0.48 7.61 -4.14
CA SER A 46 -1.22 7.98 -5.34
C SER A 46 -0.27 8.52 -6.41
N ALA A 47 -0.52 8.14 -7.65
CA ALA A 47 0.14 8.74 -8.80
C ALA A 47 -0.45 10.11 -9.18
N GLY A 48 -1.29 10.69 -8.32
CA GLY A 48 -1.87 12.02 -8.50
C GLY A 48 -3.33 12.04 -8.95
N ARG A 49 -3.93 10.87 -9.17
CA ARG A 49 -5.30 10.78 -9.71
C ARG A 49 -6.34 10.35 -8.69
N VAL A 50 -5.92 9.75 -7.58
CA VAL A 50 -6.82 9.26 -6.53
C VAL A 50 -6.37 9.75 -5.18
N ASN A 51 -7.30 9.86 -4.25
CA ASN A 51 -6.99 10.11 -2.85
C ASN A 51 -6.60 8.78 -2.20
N ILE A 52 -5.33 8.64 -1.86
CA ILE A 52 -4.81 7.38 -1.32
C ILE A 52 -5.50 6.97 -0.01
N TYR A 53 -5.86 7.92 0.82
CA TYR A 53 -6.53 7.62 2.09
C TYR A 53 -7.96 7.14 1.86
N ASP A 54 -8.63 7.64 0.83
CA ASP A 54 -9.94 7.12 0.44
C ASP A 54 -9.85 5.69 -0.07
N VAL A 55 -8.82 5.40 -0.88
CA VAL A 55 -8.55 4.02 -1.33
C VAL A 55 -8.33 3.11 -0.11
N GLY A 56 -7.56 3.58 0.87
CA GLY A 56 -7.31 2.83 2.10
C GLY A 56 -8.60 2.57 2.88
N ASP A 57 -9.48 3.55 2.98
CA ASP A 57 -10.78 3.40 3.64
C ASP A 57 -11.68 2.41 2.91
N GLN A 58 -11.70 2.44 1.57
CA GLN A 58 -12.42 1.47 0.76
C GLN A 58 -11.89 0.05 0.97
N MET A 59 -10.58 -0.09 1.09
CA MET A 59 -9.96 -1.39 1.40
C MET A 59 -10.34 -1.88 2.79
N SER A 60 -10.36 -0.99 3.77
CA SER A 60 -10.77 -1.33 5.14
C SER A 60 -12.21 -1.85 5.18
N ARG A 61 -13.09 -1.25 4.40
CA ARG A 61 -14.49 -1.73 4.26
C ARG A 61 -14.58 -3.12 3.66
N ARG A 62 -13.59 -3.49 2.85
CA ARG A 62 -13.49 -4.84 2.27
C ARG A 62 -12.80 -5.85 3.18
N GLY A 63 -12.45 -5.42 4.40
CA GLY A 63 -11.91 -6.30 5.43
C GLY A 63 -10.39 -6.35 5.51
N TRP A 64 -9.69 -5.44 4.86
CA TRP A 64 -8.23 -5.43 4.89
C TRP A 64 -7.70 -4.53 6.00
N HIS A 65 -6.70 -5.02 6.72
CA HIS A 65 -5.97 -4.25 7.71
C HIS A 65 -4.83 -3.49 7.06
N LEU A 66 -5.01 -2.19 6.94
CA LEU A 66 -4.02 -1.29 6.36
C LEU A 66 -3.70 -0.19 7.36
N ASN A 67 -2.47 0.30 7.31
CA ASN A 67 -2.02 1.36 8.18
C ASN A 67 -1.74 2.62 7.36
N ALA A 68 -2.39 3.72 7.73
CA ALA A 68 -2.12 5.00 7.10
C ALA A 68 -0.76 5.53 7.54
N ILE A 69 -0.06 6.16 6.60
CA ILE A 69 1.19 6.84 6.88
C ILE A 69 0.93 8.33 6.70
N GLY A 70 1.04 9.08 7.78
CA GLY A 70 0.93 10.54 7.74
C GLY A 70 2.26 11.18 7.36
N GLY A 71 2.22 12.45 6.98
CA GLY A 71 3.41 13.23 6.66
C GLY A 71 3.31 13.89 5.30
N GLU A 72 4.45 14.22 4.72
CA GLU A 72 4.53 14.92 3.44
C GLU A 72 4.01 14.11 2.27
N ILE A 73 4.14 12.78 2.35
CA ILE A 73 3.67 11.87 1.31
C ILE A 73 2.52 11.05 1.86
N PRO A 74 1.29 11.31 1.40
CA PRO A 74 0.14 10.49 1.79
C PRO A 74 0.32 9.06 1.29
N ALA A 75 0.17 8.11 2.21
CA ALA A 75 0.37 6.70 1.89
C ALA A 75 -0.39 5.78 2.86
N PHE A 76 -0.55 4.54 2.48
CA PHE A 76 -0.87 3.46 3.41
C PHE A 76 0.01 2.25 3.13
N HIS A 77 0.16 1.37 4.11
CA HIS A 77 0.92 0.15 3.89
C HIS A 77 0.17 -1.08 4.38
N ILE A 78 0.51 -2.21 3.79
CA ILE A 78 0.10 -3.53 4.25
C ILE A 78 1.32 -4.29 4.74
N ALA A 79 1.21 -4.88 5.94
CA ALA A 79 2.18 -5.85 6.42
C ALA A 79 1.68 -7.24 6.01
N CYS A 80 2.44 -7.90 5.13
CA CYS A 80 2.09 -9.24 4.68
C CYS A 80 2.40 -10.26 5.77
N THR A 81 1.49 -11.19 5.95
CA THR A 81 1.61 -12.31 6.88
C THR A 81 1.36 -13.61 6.14
N ARG A 82 1.43 -14.74 6.84
CA ARG A 82 1.07 -16.03 6.26
C ARG A 82 -0.37 -16.04 5.73
N LEU A 83 -1.26 -15.27 6.37
CA LEU A 83 -2.65 -15.16 5.92
C LEU A 83 -2.80 -14.40 4.60
N THR A 84 -1.82 -13.55 4.27
CA THR A 84 -1.83 -12.80 3.01
C THR A 84 -1.47 -13.70 1.82
N VAL A 85 -0.60 -14.67 2.02
CA VAL A 85 -0.06 -15.52 0.94
C VAL A 85 -1.15 -16.10 0.04
N PRO A 86 -2.20 -16.77 0.56
CA PRO A 86 -3.22 -17.38 -0.30
C PRO A 86 -4.22 -16.37 -0.88
N VAL A 87 -4.20 -15.11 -0.47
CA VAL A 87 -5.22 -14.13 -0.86
C VAL A 87 -4.66 -12.93 -1.62
N VAL A 88 -3.45 -13.03 -2.16
CA VAL A 88 -2.83 -11.96 -2.94
C VAL A 88 -3.72 -11.55 -4.13
N GLY A 89 -4.27 -12.51 -4.86
CA GLY A 89 -5.17 -12.23 -5.98
C GLY A 89 -6.40 -11.44 -5.55
N ARG A 90 -7.02 -11.85 -4.45
CA ARG A 90 -8.17 -11.13 -3.88
C ARG A 90 -7.79 -9.72 -3.43
N PHE A 91 -6.60 -9.57 -2.83
CA PHE A 91 -6.10 -8.26 -2.44
C PHE A 91 -6.01 -7.32 -3.66
N ILE A 92 -5.44 -7.80 -4.75
CA ILE A 92 -5.31 -7.01 -5.99
C ILE A 92 -6.68 -6.67 -6.57
N ASP A 93 -7.61 -7.63 -6.60
CA ASP A 93 -8.96 -7.38 -7.12
C ASP A 93 -9.69 -6.34 -6.27
N ASP A 94 -9.59 -6.43 -4.96
CA ASP A 94 -10.20 -5.47 -4.04
C ASP A 94 -9.53 -4.10 -4.14
N LEU A 95 -8.23 -4.07 -4.38
CA LEU A 95 -7.51 -2.81 -4.57
C LEU A 95 -7.95 -2.10 -5.85
N LYS A 96 -8.11 -2.84 -6.95
CA LYS A 96 -8.66 -2.31 -8.19
C LYS A 96 -10.06 -1.75 -8.00
N ALA A 97 -10.93 -2.50 -7.31
CA ALA A 97 -12.28 -2.06 -7.01
C ALA A 97 -12.28 -0.81 -6.13
N SER A 98 -11.39 -0.74 -5.15
CA SER A 98 -11.28 0.42 -4.26
C SER A 98 -10.80 1.67 -4.99
N VAL A 99 -9.87 1.53 -5.92
CA VAL A 99 -9.42 2.63 -6.78
C VAL A 99 -10.57 3.12 -7.66
N ALA A 100 -11.32 2.22 -8.27
CA ALA A 100 -12.47 2.57 -9.10
C ALA A 100 -13.54 3.31 -8.28
N ASP A 101 -13.85 2.81 -7.09
CA ASP A 101 -14.82 3.45 -6.20
C ASP A 101 -14.33 4.81 -5.71
N SER A 102 -13.04 4.98 -5.50
CA SER A 102 -12.46 6.27 -5.11
C SER A 102 -12.64 7.33 -6.22
N HIS A 103 -12.61 6.91 -7.49
CA HIS A 103 -12.90 7.82 -8.60
C HIS A 103 -14.37 8.21 -8.69
N THR A 104 -15.28 7.26 -8.49
CA THR A 104 -16.71 7.43 -8.77
C THR A 104 -17.51 7.79 -7.53
N LYS A 105 -17.15 7.23 -6.37
CA LYS A 105 -17.89 7.41 -5.12
C LYS A 105 -16.90 7.59 -3.95
N PRO A 106 -16.18 8.72 -3.92
CA PRO A 106 -15.22 8.94 -2.85
C PRO A 106 -15.92 8.97 -1.50
N SER A 107 -15.32 8.31 -0.53
CA SER A 107 -15.83 8.28 0.84
C SER A 107 -15.32 9.50 1.59
N LYS A 108 -16.25 10.36 2.02
CA LYS A 108 -15.90 11.55 2.81
C LYS A 108 -15.83 11.27 4.31
N SER A 109 -16.27 10.10 4.74
CA SER A 109 -16.44 9.77 6.15
C SER A 109 -15.51 8.67 6.65
N GLY A 110 -14.56 8.22 5.84
CA GLY A 110 -13.60 7.20 6.22
C GLY A 110 -12.58 7.73 7.23
N ALA A 111 -12.08 6.85 8.10
CA ALA A 111 -11.16 7.23 9.15
C ALA A 111 -9.83 7.79 8.61
N MET A 112 -9.26 7.16 7.59
CA MET A 112 -8.01 7.64 6.99
C MET A 112 -8.22 8.98 6.31
N ALA A 113 -9.27 9.11 5.50
CA ALA A 113 -9.56 10.36 4.80
C ALA A 113 -9.83 11.51 5.77
N THR A 114 -10.54 11.24 6.87
CA THR A 114 -10.85 12.24 7.88
C THR A 114 -9.60 12.70 8.65
N VAL A 115 -8.78 11.76 9.09
CA VAL A 115 -7.62 12.07 9.96
C VAL A 115 -6.45 12.61 9.14
N TYR A 116 -6.19 12.05 7.97
CA TYR A 116 -4.99 12.33 7.18
C TYR A 116 -5.26 13.14 5.92
N GLY A 117 -6.50 13.21 5.47
CA GLY A 117 -6.87 13.81 4.17
C GLY A 117 -6.72 15.31 4.08
N LEU A 118 -6.62 16.01 5.20
CA LEU A 118 -6.50 17.47 5.24
C LEU A 118 -5.18 17.99 4.65
N HIS A 119 -4.22 17.12 4.45
CA HIS A 119 -2.88 17.49 4.00
C HIS A 119 -2.58 17.07 2.54
N THR A 120 -3.58 16.59 1.81
CA THR A 120 -3.36 15.93 0.51
C THR A 120 -3.73 16.79 -0.70
N THR A 121 -3.78 18.11 -0.56
CA THR A 121 -4.34 18.99 -1.60
C THR A 121 -3.37 19.36 -2.72
N THR A 122 -2.08 19.06 -2.60
CA THR A 122 -1.09 19.43 -3.61
C THR A 122 -0.66 18.21 -4.42
N PRO A 123 -0.93 18.17 -5.75
CA PRO A 123 -0.45 17.09 -6.58
C PRO A 123 1.07 17.15 -6.70
N VAL A 124 1.73 16.02 -6.47
CA VAL A 124 3.18 15.88 -6.61
C VAL A 124 3.45 15.04 -7.86
N ALA A 125 4.44 15.42 -8.67
CA ALA A 125 4.82 14.65 -9.85
C ALA A 125 5.17 13.20 -9.46
N PRO A 126 4.69 12.19 -10.21
CA PRO A 126 4.89 10.79 -9.84
C PRO A 126 6.36 10.40 -9.63
N MET A 127 7.25 10.97 -10.42
CA MET A 127 8.68 10.69 -10.30
C MET A 127 9.28 11.26 -9.02
N LEU A 128 8.89 12.49 -8.66
CA LEU A 128 9.29 13.12 -7.43
C LEU A 128 8.71 12.37 -6.22
N LEU A 129 7.45 11.95 -6.33
CA LEU A 129 6.79 11.16 -5.30
C LEU A 129 7.54 9.86 -5.03
N ARG A 130 7.97 9.16 -6.07
CA ARG A 130 8.74 7.92 -5.92
C ARG A 130 10.06 8.16 -5.21
N GLU A 131 10.77 9.21 -5.57
CA GLU A 131 12.06 9.53 -4.97
C GLU A 131 11.91 9.93 -3.51
N MET A 132 10.99 10.81 -3.20
CA MET A 132 10.70 11.24 -1.83
C MET A 132 10.22 10.07 -0.98
N ALA A 133 9.36 9.22 -1.52
CA ALA A 133 8.85 8.06 -0.84
C ALA A 133 9.92 7.03 -0.56
N SER A 134 10.83 6.81 -1.50
CA SER A 134 11.96 5.91 -1.30
C SER A 134 12.82 6.38 -0.13
N ARG A 135 13.14 7.67 -0.09
CA ARG A 135 13.91 8.25 1.02
C ARG A 135 13.17 8.17 2.35
N TYR A 136 11.87 8.41 2.33
CA TYR A 136 11.04 8.34 3.54
C TYR A 136 11.01 6.93 4.12
N ILE A 137 10.80 5.93 3.28
CA ILE A 137 10.78 4.54 3.70
C ILE A 137 12.15 4.07 4.15
N ASP A 138 13.21 4.44 3.45
CA ASP A 138 14.58 4.14 3.86
C ASP A 138 14.88 4.72 5.25
N THR A 139 14.39 5.91 5.54
CA THR A 139 14.54 6.54 6.85
C THR A 139 13.75 5.80 7.92
N MET A 140 12.50 5.43 7.63
CA MET A 140 11.63 4.70 8.58
C MET A 140 12.15 3.33 8.95
N TYR A 141 12.72 2.62 7.98
CA TYR A 141 13.15 1.23 8.16
C TYR A 141 14.66 1.08 8.26
N LYS A 142 15.37 2.20 8.35
CA LYS A 142 16.81 2.16 8.54
C LYS A 142 17.12 1.62 9.93
N VAL A 143 17.86 0.53 9.95
CA VAL A 143 18.36 -0.05 11.20
C VAL A 143 19.80 0.39 11.36
N ASP A 144 20.05 1.10 12.42
CA ASP A 144 21.41 1.54 12.76
C ASP A 144 22.24 0.38 13.33
#